data_6db8e8e379b13ac0f81b125f723038f9
#
_entry.id   6db8e8e379b13ac0f81b125f723038f9
#
_cell.length_a   1.000
_cell.length_b   1.000
_cell.length_c   1.000
_cell.angle_alpha   90.00
_cell.angle_beta   90.00
_cell.angle_gamma   90.00
#
_symmetry.space_group_name_H-M   'P 1'
#
loop_
_entity.id
_entity.type
_entity.pdbx_description
1 polymer ?
#
loop_
_entity_poly.entity_id
_entity_poly.type
_entity_poly.pdbx_seq_one_letter_code
_entity_poly.pdbx_strand_id
1 'polypeptide(L)'
;DNNQYTTASDLSKIAIEAYSNKTIADICKKSSQYSETLNKTWTSTNELLNKKSSYYYDCCKGLKTGSTGAAGKCLVSVGKKGDRECISVVLNAQTDAQRWTDTTKLLQFGLK
;
A
#
# COMPACT_ATOMS: atom_id res chain seq x y z
N ASP A 1 -8.08 1.19 19.14
CA ASP A 1 -9.30 0.74 19.81
C ASP A 1 -9.57 -0.72 19.45
N ASN A 2 -9.66 -1.57 20.49
CA ASN A 2 -9.88 -3.01 20.30
C ASN A 2 -11.28 -3.34 19.76
N ASN A 3 -12.19 -2.36 19.78
CA ASN A 3 -13.55 -2.54 19.28
C ASN A 3 -13.76 -2.08 17.86
N GLN A 4 -12.69 -1.67 17.19
CA GLN A 4 -12.77 -1.25 15.79
C GLN A 4 -12.40 -2.41 14.87
N TYR A 5 -13.32 -2.77 14.00
CA TYR A 5 -13.15 -3.84 13.05
C TYR A 5 -13.39 -3.33 11.63
N THR A 6 -12.71 -3.95 10.69
CA THR A 6 -12.95 -3.68 9.28
C THR A 6 -12.74 -4.98 8.50
N THR A 7 -13.25 -5.00 7.28
CA THR A 7 -13.04 -6.11 6.36
C THR A 7 -12.17 -5.66 5.19
N ALA A 8 -11.59 -6.61 4.48
CA ALA A 8 -10.84 -6.31 3.27
C ALA A 8 -11.72 -5.58 2.25
N SER A 9 -12.99 -5.95 2.14
CA SER A 9 -13.94 -5.30 1.25
C SER A 9 -14.14 -3.83 1.62
N ASP A 10 -14.35 -3.53 2.90
CA ASP A 10 -14.55 -2.15 3.36
C ASP A 10 -13.29 -1.31 3.17
N LEU A 11 -12.13 -1.87 3.48
CA LEU A 11 -10.86 -1.17 3.26
C LEU A 11 -10.62 -0.89 1.79
N SER A 12 -10.98 -1.80 0.89
CA SER A 12 -10.82 -1.57 -0.53
C SER A 12 -11.68 -0.42 -1.03
N LYS A 13 -12.90 -0.27 -0.49
CA LYS A 13 -13.77 0.86 -0.83
C LYS A 13 -13.18 2.19 -0.39
N ILE A 14 -12.65 2.24 0.83
CA ILE A 14 -11.99 3.45 1.35
C ILE A 14 -10.76 3.77 0.51
N ALA A 15 -9.99 2.77 0.13
CA ALA A 15 -8.79 2.95 -0.68
C ALA A 15 -9.11 3.49 -2.07
N ILE A 16 -10.18 3.00 -2.69
CA ILE A 16 -10.62 3.51 -4.00
C ILE A 16 -10.96 4.99 -3.90
N GLU A 17 -11.71 5.38 -2.88
CA GLU A 17 -12.08 6.78 -2.67
C GLU A 17 -10.86 7.65 -2.42
N ALA A 18 -9.94 7.20 -1.55
CA ALA A 18 -8.72 7.95 -1.25
C ALA A 18 -7.85 8.10 -2.50
N TYR A 19 -7.68 7.04 -3.27
CA TYR A 19 -6.82 7.06 -4.45
C TYR A 19 -7.41 7.91 -5.58
N SER A 20 -8.73 8.13 -5.60
CA SER A 20 -9.36 9.01 -6.58
C SER A 20 -9.01 10.48 -6.35
N ASN A 21 -8.52 10.83 -5.15
CA ASN A 21 -7.99 12.15 -4.88
C ASN A 21 -6.56 12.23 -5.42
N LYS A 22 -6.35 13.08 -6.42
CA LYS A 22 -5.06 13.15 -7.12
C LYS A 22 -3.90 13.52 -6.18
N THR A 23 -4.13 14.43 -5.23
CA THR A 23 -3.10 14.83 -4.28
C THR A 23 -2.68 13.66 -3.40
N ILE A 24 -3.65 12.91 -2.88
CA ILE A 24 -3.38 11.72 -2.06
C ILE A 24 -2.65 10.67 -2.90
N ALA A 25 -3.10 10.41 -4.13
CA ALA A 25 -2.48 9.43 -5.01
C ALA A 25 -1.03 9.80 -5.32
N ASP A 26 -0.76 11.08 -5.61
CA ASP A 26 0.59 11.54 -5.92
C ASP A 26 1.54 11.42 -4.73
N ILE A 27 1.05 11.67 -3.51
CA ILE A 27 1.86 11.51 -2.30
C ILE A 27 2.12 10.03 -2.00
N CYS A 28 1.09 9.18 -2.11
CA CYS A 28 1.18 7.77 -1.73
C CYS A 28 2.11 6.95 -2.63
N LYS A 29 2.32 7.34 -3.87
CA LYS A 29 3.20 6.61 -4.77
C LYS A 29 4.68 6.92 -4.58
N LYS A 30 5.02 7.95 -3.78
CA LYS A 30 6.41 8.34 -3.55
C LYS A 30 7.04 7.45 -2.49
N SER A 31 8.30 7.07 -2.71
CA SER A 31 9.05 6.32 -1.70
C SER A 31 9.53 7.22 -0.57
N SER A 32 9.70 8.53 -0.83
CA SER A 32 10.04 9.50 0.21
C SER A 32 9.55 10.88 -0.18
N GLN A 33 9.38 11.73 0.82
CA GLN A 33 8.93 13.10 0.65
C GLN A 33 9.59 14.00 1.68
N TYR A 34 10.23 15.08 1.21
CA TYR A 34 10.82 16.09 2.10
C TYR A 34 9.79 17.17 2.44
N SER A 35 9.71 17.54 3.71
CA SER A 35 8.89 18.65 4.17
C SER A 35 9.78 19.82 4.57
N GLU A 36 9.68 20.93 3.83
CA GLU A 36 10.44 22.13 4.15
C GLU A 36 10.01 22.74 5.50
N THR A 37 8.70 22.70 5.77
CA THR A 37 8.13 23.27 7.01
C THR A 37 8.69 22.57 8.24
N LEU A 38 8.79 21.24 8.20
CA LEU A 38 9.27 20.44 9.33
C LEU A 38 10.75 20.11 9.23
N ASN A 39 11.39 20.45 8.13
CA ASN A 39 12.79 20.09 7.83
C ASN A 39 13.03 18.61 8.07
N LYS A 40 12.14 17.78 7.53
CA LYS A 40 12.17 16.33 7.74
C LYS A 40 11.79 15.59 6.47
N THR A 41 12.47 14.48 6.22
CA THR A 41 12.14 13.56 5.13
C THR A 41 11.32 12.39 5.68
N TRP A 42 10.18 12.16 5.05
CA TRP A 42 9.32 11.02 5.36
C TRP A 42 9.58 9.93 4.33
N THR A 43 9.86 8.72 4.78
CA THR A 43 10.08 7.57 3.91
C THR A 43 8.93 6.60 4.04
N SER A 44 8.41 6.15 2.90
CA SER A 44 7.34 5.16 2.88
C SER A 44 7.82 3.84 3.49
N THR A 45 6.96 3.21 4.30
CA THR A 45 7.23 1.89 4.83
C THR A 45 6.86 0.78 3.84
N ASN A 46 6.30 1.13 2.69
CA ASN A 46 5.91 0.16 1.67
C ASN A 46 7.12 -0.22 0.82
N GLU A 47 7.65 -1.43 1.05
CA GLU A 47 8.83 -1.91 0.34
C GLU A 47 8.61 -2.06 -1.17
N LEU A 48 7.36 -2.20 -1.62
CA LEU A 48 7.05 -2.28 -3.05
C LEU A 48 7.34 -0.97 -3.80
N LEU A 49 7.45 0.14 -3.07
CA LEU A 49 7.78 1.45 -3.63
C LEU A 49 9.28 1.78 -3.58
N ASN A 50 10.07 0.99 -2.87
CA ASN A 50 11.49 1.25 -2.65
C ASN A 50 12.32 0.56 -3.74
N LYS A 51 12.89 1.36 -4.65
CA LYS A 51 13.67 0.85 -5.79
C LYS A 51 14.89 0.04 -5.36
N LYS A 52 15.37 0.23 -4.13
CA LYS A 52 16.52 -0.51 -3.59
C LYS A 52 16.12 -1.82 -2.93
N SER A 53 14.83 -2.05 -2.72
CA SER A 53 14.33 -3.26 -2.08
C SER A 53 14.20 -4.40 -3.08
N SER A 54 14.46 -5.63 -2.62
CA SER A 54 14.19 -6.83 -3.41
C SER A 54 12.70 -7.04 -3.68
N TYR A 55 11.84 -6.35 -2.92
CA TYR A 55 10.39 -6.42 -3.09
C TYR A 55 9.83 -5.35 -4.03
N TYR A 56 10.68 -4.48 -4.57
CA TYR A 56 10.22 -3.40 -5.45
C TYR A 56 9.36 -3.93 -6.59
N TYR A 57 8.21 -3.29 -6.81
CA TYR A 57 7.31 -3.62 -7.90
C TYR A 57 6.85 -2.31 -8.54
N ASP A 58 7.30 -2.06 -9.76
CA ASP A 58 7.11 -0.76 -10.43
C ASP A 58 5.64 -0.44 -10.74
N CYS A 59 4.77 -1.45 -10.82
CA CYS A 59 3.33 -1.22 -11.02
C CYS A 59 2.61 -0.80 -9.74
N CYS A 60 3.26 -0.88 -8.57
CA CYS A 60 2.66 -0.45 -7.30
C CYS A 60 2.70 1.08 -7.18
N LYS A 61 1.54 1.70 -6.87
CA LYS A 61 1.40 3.16 -6.80
C LYS A 61 0.93 3.66 -5.43
N GLY A 62 0.94 2.83 -4.41
CA GLY A 62 0.51 3.17 -3.04
C GLY A 62 0.01 1.93 -2.35
N LEU A 63 -0.54 2.00 -1.17
CA LEU A 63 -1.03 3.15 -0.42
C LEU A 63 -0.49 3.15 1.02
N LYS A 64 -0.92 2.18 1.85
CA LYS A 64 -0.71 2.26 3.29
C LYS A 64 -0.38 0.91 3.90
N THR A 65 0.67 0.89 4.70
CA THR A 65 1.01 -0.27 5.54
C THR A 65 0.45 -0.09 6.95
N GLY A 66 0.27 -1.19 7.64
CA GLY A 66 -0.11 -1.19 9.03
C GLY A 66 0.32 -2.47 9.70
N SER A 67 0.49 -2.41 11.01
CA SER A 67 0.87 -3.58 11.79
C SER A 67 0.38 -3.41 13.21
N THR A 68 -0.42 -4.36 13.68
CA THR A 68 -0.86 -4.43 15.07
C THR A 68 -0.83 -5.87 15.53
N GLY A 69 -0.83 -6.08 16.86
CA GLY A 69 -0.87 -7.44 17.40
C GLY A 69 -2.12 -8.20 17.01
N ALA A 70 -3.26 -7.51 16.89
CA ALA A 70 -4.53 -8.13 16.55
C ALA A 70 -4.73 -8.32 15.05
N ALA A 71 -4.33 -7.31 14.25
CA ALA A 71 -4.56 -7.33 12.80
C ALA A 71 -3.43 -7.99 12.01
N GLY A 72 -2.27 -8.23 12.63
CA GLY A 72 -1.10 -8.75 11.94
C GLY A 72 -0.49 -7.71 11.00
N LYS A 73 0.27 -8.16 10.03
CA LYS A 73 0.87 -7.30 9.02
C LYS A 73 -0.13 -7.04 7.90
N CYS A 74 -0.38 -5.78 7.60
CA CYS A 74 -1.40 -5.38 6.64
C CYS A 74 -0.83 -4.45 5.57
N LEU A 75 -1.41 -4.51 4.38
CA LEU A 75 -1.04 -3.61 3.29
C LEU A 75 -2.23 -3.40 2.36
N VAL A 76 -2.56 -2.14 2.16
CA VAL A 76 -3.51 -1.74 1.12
C VAL A 76 -2.69 -1.14 -0.01
N SER A 77 -2.80 -1.69 -1.21
CA SER A 77 -1.98 -1.27 -2.34
C SER A 77 -2.81 -1.02 -3.58
N VAL A 78 -2.30 -0.15 -4.42
CA VAL A 78 -2.85 0.12 -5.75
C VAL A 78 -1.81 -0.30 -6.78
N GLY A 79 -2.24 -1.04 -7.78
CA GLY A 79 -1.43 -1.36 -8.93
C GLY A 79 -1.97 -0.69 -10.17
N LYS A 80 -1.08 -0.23 -11.05
CA LYS A 80 -1.45 0.36 -12.32
C LYS A 80 -0.47 -0.10 -13.40
N LYS A 81 -1.04 -0.55 -14.51
CA LYS A 81 -0.26 -0.96 -15.69
C LYS A 81 -1.05 -0.57 -16.94
N GLY A 82 -0.58 0.48 -17.64
CA GLY A 82 -1.33 1.04 -18.75
C GLY A 82 -2.67 1.59 -18.27
N ASP A 83 -3.76 1.14 -18.88
CA ASP A 83 -5.12 1.56 -18.51
C ASP A 83 -5.73 0.70 -17.41
N ARG A 84 -5.03 -0.32 -16.95
CA ARG A 84 -5.53 -1.22 -15.91
C ARG A 84 -5.11 -0.75 -14.54
N GLU A 85 -6.05 -0.75 -13.63
CA GLU A 85 -5.81 -0.43 -12.22
C GLU A 85 -6.49 -1.46 -11.35
N CYS A 86 -5.86 -1.78 -10.22
CA CYS A 86 -6.47 -2.66 -9.24
C CYS A 86 -6.03 -2.25 -7.84
N ILE A 87 -6.81 -2.70 -6.85
CA ILE A 87 -6.49 -2.50 -5.45
C ILE A 87 -6.39 -3.87 -4.81
N SER A 88 -5.36 -4.06 -4.00
CA SER A 88 -5.23 -5.26 -3.18
C SER A 88 -5.26 -4.90 -1.71
N VAL A 89 -5.83 -5.78 -0.92
CA VAL A 89 -5.85 -5.66 0.54
C VAL A 89 -5.33 -6.96 1.12
N VAL A 90 -4.23 -6.88 1.86
CA VAL A 90 -3.67 -8.01 2.58
C VAL A 90 -3.85 -7.73 4.07
N LEU A 91 -4.52 -8.62 4.76
CA LEU A 91 -4.73 -8.55 6.20
C LEU A 91 -4.15 -9.79 6.86
N ASN A 92 -3.62 -9.58 8.07
CA ASN A 92 -3.17 -10.68 8.93
C ASN A 92 -2.05 -11.52 8.31
N ALA A 93 -1.15 -10.92 7.55
CA ALA A 93 0.08 -11.60 7.12
C ALA A 93 0.94 -11.85 8.35
N GLN A 94 1.61 -12.99 8.41
CA GLN A 94 2.39 -13.38 9.57
C GLN A 94 3.77 -12.73 9.59
N THR A 95 4.32 -12.41 8.42
CA THR A 95 5.63 -11.78 8.31
C THR A 95 5.58 -10.61 7.32
N ASP A 96 6.57 -9.73 7.42
CA ASP A 96 6.70 -8.64 6.45
C ASP A 96 6.92 -9.18 5.04
N ALA A 97 7.75 -10.21 4.89
CA ALA A 97 7.99 -10.81 3.58
C ALA A 97 6.70 -11.34 2.95
N GLN A 98 5.85 -12.00 3.73
CA GLN A 98 4.58 -12.51 3.24
C GLN A 98 3.68 -11.35 2.78
N ARG A 99 3.64 -10.25 3.53
CA ARG A 99 2.88 -9.06 3.15
C ARG A 99 3.27 -8.55 1.77
N TRP A 100 4.58 -8.46 1.50
CA TRP A 100 5.08 -7.96 0.23
C TRP A 100 4.82 -8.93 -0.92
N THR A 101 5.10 -10.22 -0.71
CA THR A 101 4.94 -11.23 -1.77
C THR A 101 3.48 -11.48 -2.12
N ASP A 102 2.60 -11.54 -1.13
CA ASP A 102 1.17 -11.75 -1.36
C ASP A 102 0.57 -10.56 -2.12
N THR A 103 0.96 -9.34 -1.74
CA THR A 103 0.49 -8.13 -2.43
C THR A 103 0.93 -8.14 -3.90
N THR A 104 2.19 -8.46 -4.16
CA THR A 104 2.69 -8.51 -5.54
C THR A 104 1.90 -9.52 -6.37
N LYS A 105 1.62 -10.70 -5.82
CA LYS A 105 0.83 -11.72 -6.53
C LYS A 105 -0.59 -11.23 -6.85
N LEU A 106 -1.23 -10.56 -5.89
CA LEU A 106 -2.56 -10.04 -6.08
C LEU A 106 -2.59 -8.92 -7.13
N LEU A 107 -1.61 -8.04 -7.11
CA LEU A 107 -1.50 -6.97 -8.10
C LEU A 107 -1.24 -7.54 -9.50
N GLN A 108 -0.35 -8.53 -9.61
CA GLN A 108 -0.09 -9.19 -10.89
C GLN A 108 -1.36 -9.84 -11.44
N PHE A 109 -2.14 -10.47 -10.58
CA PHE A 109 -3.41 -11.07 -10.97
C PHE A 109 -4.40 -10.01 -11.46
N GLY A 110 -4.54 -8.92 -10.72
CA GLY A 110 -5.49 -7.85 -11.05
C GLY A 110 -5.12 -7.06 -12.30
N LEU A 111 -3.83 -7.04 -12.65
CA LEU A 111 -3.32 -6.27 -13.80
C LEU A 111 -3.15 -7.10 -15.07
N LYS A 112 -3.58 -8.36 -15.06
CA LYS A 112 -3.51 -9.21 -16.26
C LYS A 112 -4.33 -8.68 -17.42
#